data_d1b73b8e57954d44d5b205c03f02ca0e
#
_entry.id   d1b73b8e57954d44d5b205c03f02ca0e
#
_cell.length_a   1.000
_cell.length_b   1.000
_cell.length_c   1.000
_cell.angle_alpha   90.00
_cell.angle_beta   90.00
_cell.angle_gamma   90.00
#
_symmetry.space_group_name_H-M   'P 1'
#
loop_
_entity.id
_entity.type
_entity.pdbx_description
1 polymer ?
#
loop_
_entity_poly.entity_id
_entity_poly.type
_entity_poly.pdbx_seq_one_letter_code
_entity_poly.pdbx_strand_id
1 'polypeptide(L)'
;MKTSKRLSIILLLFAVFSQLPAQNIITDIKSYHDSGAPLELREYEETEKLVELSRTVQLYLSGKKKKESNYSGGTLNGKTYSWFTNGQMSTMMNYTHGKRDGNWISWYNNGIKRIEGYHKDGKKAGTWTMWSKDGKKIIEELYEEGRLIKENKY
;
A
#
# COMPACT_ATOMS: atom_id res chain seq x y z
N MET A 1 -7.19 -12.79 -33.09
CA MET A 1 -8.14 -12.24 -32.13
C MET A 1 -8.22 -13.18 -30.93
N LYS A 2 -7.54 -12.86 -29.80
CA LYS A 2 -7.65 -13.64 -28.56
C LYS A 2 -8.77 -13.03 -27.72
N THR A 3 -9.88 -13.72 -27.62
CA THR A 3 -11.01 -13.36 -26.77
C THR A 3 -10.60 -13.52 -25.31
N SER A 4 -10.49 -12.41 -24.60
CA SER A 4 -10.30 -12.37 -23.16
C SER A 4 -11.53 -12.99 -22.47
N LYS A 5 -11.41 -14.20 -21.95
CA LYS A 5 -12.41 -14.77 -21.04
C LYS A 5 -12.34 -14.01 -19.71
N ARG A 6 -13.31 -13.15 -19.48
CA ARG A 6 -13.55 -12.54 -18.16
C ARG A 6 -14.05 -13.65 -17.23
N LEU A 7 -13.17 -14.14 -16.38
CA LEU A 7 -13.56 -15.04 -15.28
C LEU A 7 -13.84 -14.18 -14.05
N SER A 8 -15.09 -13.79 -13.88
CA SER A 8 -15.54 -13.15 -12.62
C SER A 8 -15.70 -14.24 -11.58
N ILE A 9 -14.75 -14.35 -10.66
CA ILE A 9 -14.88 -15.22 -9.50
C ILE A 9 -15.60 -14.41 -8.41
N ILE A 10 -16.90 -14.66 -8.25
CA ILE A 10 -17.67 -14.16 -7.13
C ILE A 10 -17.35 -15.06 -5.94
N LEU A 11 -16.46 -14.60 -5.04
CA LEU A 11 -16.20 -15.29 -3.78
C LEU A 11 -17.18 -14.76 -2.74
N LEU A 12 -18.30 -15.47 -2.53
CA LEU A 12 -19.22 -15.26 -1.42
C LEU A 12 -18.56 -15.80 -0.14
N LEU A 13 -17.92 -14.93 0.64
CA LEU A 13 -17.51 -15.22 2.00
C LEU A 13 -18.67 -14.91 2.94
N PHE A 14 -19.34 -15.96 3.45
CA PHE A 14 -20.27 -15.84 4.57
C PHE A 14 -19.48 -15.51 5.85
N ALA A 15 -19.48 -14.24 6.24
CA ALA A 15 -19.06 -13.85 7.58
C ALA A 15 -20.30 -13.73 8.46
N VAL A 16 -20.42 -14.63 9.43
CA VAL A 16 -21.39 -14.53 10.53
C VAL A 16 -20.80 -13.55 11.55
N PHE A 17 -21.65 -12.61 11.99
CA PHE A 17 -21.49 -11.58 13.03
C PHE A 17 -21.05 -10.18 12.61
N SER A 18 -22.05 -9.36 12.64
CA SER A 18 -22.25 -7.93 12.92
C SER A 18 -23.04 -7.22 11.81
N GLN A 19 -23.99 -6.39 12.21
CA GLN A 19 -24.97 -5.67 11.37
C GLN A 19 -24.31 -4.52 10.56
N LEU A 20 -23.29 -4.84 9.78
CA LEU A 20 -22.82 -3.97 8.69
C LEU A 20 -23.43 -4.53 7.40
N PRO A 21 -23.93 -3.69 6.50
CA PRO A 21 -24.40 -4.17 5.20
C PRO A 21 -23.23 -4.93 4.54
N ALA A 22 -23.51 -6.14 4.04
CA ALA A 22 -22.53 -6.94 3.34
C ALA A 22 -22.00 -6.10 2.16
N GLN A 23 -20.74 -5.67 2.24
CA GLN A 23 -20.08 -5.02 1.12
C GLN A 23 -19.80 -6.09 0.07
N ASN A 24 -20.43 -5.97 -1.10
CA ASN A 24 -20.12 -6.82 -2.23
C ASN A 24 -18.75 -6.41 -2.76
N ILE A 25 -17.75 -7.27 -2.59
CA ILE A 25 -16.40 -7.05 -3.13
C ILE A 25 -16.26 -7.83 -4.41
N ILE A 26 -15.99 -7.12 -5.51
CA ILE A 26 -15.71 -7.71 -6.81
C ILE A 26 -14.18 -7.74 -7.00
N THR A 27 -13.62 -8.90 -7.24
CA THR A 27 -12.18 -9.04 -7.54
C THR A 27 -11.98 -9.27 -9.04
N ASP A 28 -11.14 -8.45 -9.66
CA ASP A 28 -10.75 -8.56 -11.07
C ASP A 28 -9.23 -8.73 -11.19
N ILE A 29 -8.79 -9.65 -12.05
CA ILE A 29 -7.37 -9.90 -12.33
C ILE A 29 -6.98 -9.10 -13.58
N LYS A 30 -6.10 -8.12 -13.42
CA LYS A 30 -5.73 -7.20 -14.51
C LYS A 30 -4.56 -7.65 -15.35
N SER A 31 -3.64 -8.39 -14.76
CA SER A 31 -2.45 -8.84 -15.48
C SER A 31 -1.94 -10.17 -14.93
N TYR A 32 -1.18 -10.86 -15.75
CA TYR A 32 -0.60 -12.16 -15.44
C TYR A 32 0.89 -12.16 -15.78
N HIS A 33 1.66 -12.98 -15.07
CA HIS A 33 2.97 -13.43 -15.49
C HIS A 33 2.85 -14.38 -16.69
N ASP A 34 3.93 -14.60 -17.44
CA ASP A 34 3.97 -15.57 -18.54
C ASP A 34 3.63 -17.00 -18.07
N SER A 35 3.86 -17.32 -16.82
CA SER A 35 3.46 -18.57 -16.16
C SER A 35 1.96 -18.71 -15.88
N GLY A 36 1.16 -17.67 -16.16
CA GLY A 36 -0.27 -17.62 -15.84
C GLY A 36 -0.62 -17.22 -14.41
N ALA A 37 0.37 -17.01 -13.52
CA ALA A 37 0.10 -16.52 -12.18
C ALA A 37 -0.34 -15.04 -12.19
N PRO A 38 -1.31 -14.63 -11.36
CA PRO A 38 -1.77 -13.24 -11.34
C PRO A 38 -0.67 -12.30 -10.87
N LEU A 39 -0.54 -11.15 -11.54
CA LEU A 39 0.38 -10.06 -11.19
C LEU A 39 -0.30 -8.97 -10.39
N GLU A 40 -1.54 -8.65 -10.75
CA GLU A 40 -2.30 -7.58 -10.12
C GLU A 40 -3.76 -7.98 -9.96
N LEU A 41 -4.26 -7.84 -8.73
CA LEU A 41 -5.67 -7.96 -8.37
C LEU A 41 -6.21 -6.56 -8.09
N ARG A 42 -7.43 -6.30 -8.54
CA ARG A 42 -8.19 -5.09 -8.19
C ARG A 42 -9.47 -5.49 -7.49
N GLU A 43 -9.73 -4.86 -6.37
CA GLU A 43 -10.96 -5.03 -5.63
C GLU A 43 -11.79 -3.76 -5.73
N TYR A 44 -13.07 -3.95 -5.95
CA TYR A 44 -14.07 -2.90 -6.09
C TYR A 44 -15.14 -3.10 -5.03
N GLU A 45 -15.62 -2.01 -4.46
CA GLU A 45 -16.80 -2.00 -3.63
C GLU A 45 -18.02 -1.68 -4.49
N GLU A 46 -19.02 -2.53 -4.42
CA GLU A 46 -20.29 -2.34 -5.09
C GLU A 46 -21.30 -1.75 -4.08
N THR A 47 -21.89 -0.62 -4.44
CA THR A 47 -23.01 -0.02 -3.74
C THR A 47 -24.24 -0.05 -4.64
N GLU A 48 -25.42 0.28 -4.13
CA GLU A 48 -26.66 0.32 -4.94
C GLU A 48 -26.58 1.27 -6.15
N LYS A 49 -25.62 2.18 -6.18
CA LYS A 49 -25.51 3.23 -7.21
C LYS A 49 -24.25 3.16 -8.08
N LEU A 50 -23.17 2.57 -7.58
CA LEU A 50 -21.90 2.54 -8.34
C LEU A 50 -20.96 1.44 -7.84
N VAL A 51 -19.97 1.12 -8.69
CA VAL A 51 -18.85 0.22 -8.38
C VAL A 51 -17.57 1.04 -8.39
N GLU A 52 -16.87 1.11 -7.26
CA GLU A 52 -15.63 1.88 -7.11
C GLU A 52 -14.43 0.99 -6.79
N LEU A 53 -13.27 1.35 -7.35
CA LEU A 53 -12.02 0.72 -6.99
C LEU A 53 -11.68 1.03 -5.53
N SER A 54 -11.64 0.01 -4.69
CA SER A 54 -11.31 0.13 -3.26
C SER A 54 -9.88 -0.28 -2.95
N ARG A 55 -9.33 -1.26 -3.67
CA ARG A 55 -7.98 -1.79 -3.40
C ARG A 55 -7.32 -2.38 -4.64
N THR A 56 -5.98 -2.25 -4.70
CA THR A 56 -5.15 -3.03 -5.63
C THR A 56 -4.13 -3.84 -4.87
N VAL A 57 -3.87 -5.07 -5.33
CA VAL A 57 -2.84 -5.95 -4.80
C VAL A 57 -1.95 -6.40 -5.95
N GLN A 58 -0.67 -6.06 -5.89
CA GLN A 58 0.35 -6.57 -6.80
C GLN A 58 1.07 -7.75 -6.14
N LEU A 59 1.37 -8.76 -6.92
CA LEU A 59 2.01 -9.98 -6.46
C LEU A 59 3.40 -10.16 -7.10
N TYR A 60 4.28 -10.82 -6.39
CA TYR A 60 5.48 -11.42 -6.95
C TYR A 60 5.11 -12.68 -7.73
N LEU A 61 6.02 -13.18 -8.58
CA LEU A 61 5.86 -14.45 -9.29
C LEU A 61 5.59 -15.63 -8.34
N SER A 62 6.09 -15.54 -7.10
CA SER A 62 5.85 -16.54 -6.04
C SER A 62 4.43 -16.49 -5.46
N GLY A 63 3.55 -15.60 -5.91
CA GLY A 63 2.22 -15.36 -5.37
C GLY A 63 2.20 -14.54 -4.07
N LYS A 64 3.35 -14.21 -3.47
CA LYS A 64 3.42 -13.33 -2.30
C LYS A 64 3.08 -11.90 -2.66
N LYS A 65 2.46 -11.17 -1.72
CA LYS A 65 2.19 -9.74 -1.89
C LYS A 65 3.49 -8.97 -2.14
N LYS A 66 3.47 -8.09 -3.14
CA LYS A 66 4.51 -7.11 -3.47
C LYS A 66 4.11 -5.72 -3.03
N LYS A 67 2.87 -5.34 -3.32
CA LYS A 67 2.31 -4.03 -2.96
C LYS A 67 0.80 -4.14 -2.78
N GLU A 68 0.27 -3.40 -1.81
CA GLU A 68 -1.16 -3.22 -1.59
C GLU A 68 -1.45 -1.73 -1.46
N SER A 69 -2.47 -1.23 -2.15
CA SER A 69 -2.85 0.18 -2.14
C SER A 69 -4.35 0.31 -2.01
N ASN A 70 -4.80 1.21 -1.14
CA ASN A 70 -6.20 1.51 -0.92
C ASN A 70 -6.62 2.77 -1.68
N TYR A 71 -7.87 2.80 -2.14
CA TYR A 71 -8.45 3.85 -2.95
C TYR A 71 -9.81 4.26 -2.41
N SER A 72 -10.19 5.50 -2.69
CA SER A 72 -11.55 6.03 -2.52
C SER A 72 -11.74 7.18 -3.51
N GLY A 73 -12.91 7.25 -4.15
CA GLY A 73 -13.17 8.25 -5.18
C GLY A 73 -12.15 8.22 -6.33
N GLY A 74 -11.67 7.05 -6.74
CA GLY A 74 -10.71 6.86 -7.82
C GLY A 74 -9.27 7.30 -7.52
N THR A 75 -8.98 7.75 -6.28
CA THR A 75 -7.64 8.21 -5.88
C THR A 75 -7.09 7.38 -4.72
N LEU A 76 -5.75 7.35 -4.59
CA LEU A 76 -5.11 6.73 -3.42
C LEU A 76 -5.62 7.39 -2.13
N ASN A 77 -6.17 6.58 -1.22
CA ASN A 77 -6.68 7.03 0.06
C ASN A 77 -6.49 5.93 1.12
N GLY A 78 -5.92 6.28 2.26
CA GLY A 78 -5.54 5.30 3.28
C GLY A 78 -4.10 4.79 3.12
N LYS A 79 -3.84 3.62 3.71
CA LYS A 79 -2.49 3.05 3.77
C LYS A 79 -2.12 2.32 2.47
N THR A 80 -0.86 2.48 2.08
CA THR A 80 -0.21 1.67 1.04
C THR A 80 0.95 0.91 1.68
N TYR A 81 1.04 -0.37 1.38
CA TYR A 81 2.07 -1.26 1.89
C TYR A 81 2.88 -1.85 0.75
N SER A 82 4.16 -2.11 0.99
CA SER A 82 5.00 -2.92 0.10
C SER A 82 5.78 -3.95 0.91
N TRP A 83 6.14 -5.03 0.26
CA TRP A 83 6.88 -6.15 0.88
C TRP A 83 8.08 -6.52 0.04
N PHE A 84 9.09 -7.07 0.68
CA PHE A 84 10.21 -7.75 0.05
C PHE A 84 9.79 -9.14 -0.43
N THR A 85 10.58 -9.77 -1.29
CA THR A 85 10.35 -11.14 -1.79
C THR A 85 10.35 -12.21 -0.69
N ASN A 86 11.04 -11.95 0.43
CA ASN A 86 10.99 -12.81 1.63
C ASN A 86 9.68 -12.71 2.41
N GLY A 87 8.79 -11.74 2.06
CA GLY A 87 7.50 -11.52 2.70
C GLY A 87 7.51 -10.50 3.85
N GLN A 88 8.67 -9.99 4.23
CA GLN A 88 8.76 -8.92 5.22
C GLN A 88 8.33 -7.58 4.63
N MET A 89 7.74 -6.72 5.46
CA MET A 89 7.33 -5.39 5.05
C MET A 89 8.55 -4.54 4.67
N SER A 90 8.47 -3.84 3.53
CA SER A 90 9.52 -2.95 3.05
C SER A 90 9.15 -1.48 3.23
N THR A 91 7.88 -1.12 3.00
CA THR A 91 7.40 0.26 3.21
C THR A 91 5.94 0.30 3.65
N MET A 92 5.59 1.34 4.40
CA MET A 92 4.23 1.76 4.70
C MET A 92 4.13 3.26 4.48
N MET A 93 3.08 3.69 3.81
CA MET A 93 2.78 5.11 3.54
C MET A 93 1.29 5.37 3.69
N ASN A 94 0.94 6.55 4.18
CA ASN A 94 -0.44 7.02 4.19
C ASN A 94 -0.68 8.00 3.03
N TYR A 95 -1.88 7.94 2.47
CA TYR A 95 -2.36 8.84 1.44
C TYR A 95 -3.72 9.41 1.81
N THR A 96 -3.94 10.66 1.44
CA THR A 96 -5.24 11.34 1.52
C THR A 96 -5.46 12.06 0.19
N HIS A 97 -6.54 11.71 -0.53
CA HIS A 97 -6.87 12.28 -1.84
C HIS A 97 -5.68 12.29 -2.83
N GLY A 98 -4.96 11.17 -2.92
CA GLY A 98 -3.82 10.98 -3.82
C GLY A 98 -2.50 11.60 -3.36
N LYS A 99 -2.48 12.40 -2.30
CA LYS A 99 -1.27 13.00 -1.73
C LYS A 99 -0.77 12.18 -0.54
N ARG A 100 0.56 12.11 -0.36
CA ARG A 100 1.12 11.54 0.87
C ARG A 100 0.72 12.43 2.04
N ASP A 101 0.02 11.88 3.02
CA ASP A 101 -0.40 12.58 4.23
C ASP A 101 -0.44 11.58 5.39
N GLY A 102 0.44 11.74 6.35
CA GLY A 102 0.62 10.81 7.46
C GLY A 102 2.00 10.15 7.50
N ASN A 103 2.09 9.09 8.29
CA ASN A 103 3.34 8.40 8.55
C ASN A 103 3.88 7.71 7.30
N TRP A 104 5.19 7.78 7.13
CA TRP A 104 5.97 7.01 6.19
C TRP A 104 7.05 6.23 6.93
N ILE A 105 7.08 4.92 6.72
CA ILE A 105 8.06 4.02 7.35
C ILE A 105 8.64 3.11 6.28
N SER A 106 9.93 2.91 6.31
CA SER A 106 10.60 1.86 5.52
C SER A 106 11.48 0.98 6.41
N TRP A 107 11.67 -0.24 5.97
CA TRP A 107 12.48 -1.25 6.66
C TRP A 107 13.55 -1.80 5.74
N TYR A 108 14.61 -2.31 6.32
CA TYR A 108 15.55 -3.20 5.66
C TYR A 108 14.94 -4.59 5.52
N ASN A 109 15.52 -5.42 4.66
CA ASN A 109 15.07 -6.81 4.44
C ASN A 109 15.35 -7.76 5.62
N ASN A 110 16.02 -7.29 6.67
CA ASN A 110 16.18 -7.98 7.96
C ASN A 110 15.12 -7.57 9.00
N GLY A 111 14.15 -6.71 8.61
CA GLY A 111 13.06 -6.24 9.47
C GLY A 111 13.40 -5.02 10.34
N ILE A 112 14.65 -4.56 10.36
CA ILE A 112 15.06 -3.37 11.09
C ILE A 112 14.52 -2.13 10.35
N LYS A 113 13.98 -1.17 11.11
CA LYS A 113 13.50 0.10 10.58
C LYS A 113 14.67 0.83 9.92
N ARG A 114 14.45 1.34 8.70
CA ARG A 114 15.43 2.08 7.93
C ARG A 114 15.19 3.58 8.01
N ILE A 115 13.94 4.00 7.79
CA ILE A 115 13.55 5.42 7.80
C ILE A 115 12.14 5.50 8.38
N GLU A 116 11.89 6.53 9.16
CA GLU A 116 10.56 6.92 9.63
C GLU A 116 10.42 8.42 9.53
N GLY A 117 9.24 8.88 9.12
CA GLY A 117 8.93 10.30 9.04
C GLY A 117 7.45 10.54 8.77
N TYR A 118 7.12 11.78 8.56
CA TYR A 118 5.76 12.23 8.33
C TYR A 118 5.67 13.10 7.07
N HIS A 119 4.60 12.93 6.30
CA HIS A 119 4.24 13.84 5.23
C HIS A 119 2.97 14.60 5.58
N LYS A 120 2.92 15.85 5.17
CA LYS A 120 1.71 16.67 5.17
C LYS A 120 1.49 17.22 3.78
N ASP A 121 0.33 16.96 3.18
CA ASP A 121 -0.02 17.41 1.82
C ASP A 121 1.05 17.12 0.75
N GLY A 122 1.71 15.96 0.84
CA GLY A 122 2.77 15.52 -0.08
C GLY A 122 4.17 15.99 0.27
N LYS A 123 4.33 16.91 1.23
CA LYS A 123 5.63 17.47 1.66
C LYS A 123 6.12 16.76 2.93
N LYS A 124 7.46 16.63 3.08
CA LYS A 124 8.05 16.20 4.34
C LYS A 124 7.73 17.21 5.44
N ALA A 125 7.35 16.72 6.63
CA ALA A 125 7.06 17.53 7.82
C ALA A 125 7.55 16.83 9.08
N GLY A 126 7.89 17.62 10.10
CA GLY A 126 8.38 17.09 11.38
C GLY A 126 9.70 16.35 11.26
N THR A 127 9.95 15.47 12.22
CA THR A 127 11.21 14.75 12.34
C THR A 127 11.24 13.52 11.43
N TRP A 128 12.34 13.37 10.71
CA TRP A 128 12.69 12.21 9.89
C TRP A 128 13.91 11.55 10.50
N THR A 129 13.81 10.28 10.82
CA THR A 129 14.90 9.51 11.44
C THR A 129 15.33 8.38 10.53
N MET A 130 16.63 8.19 10.40
CA MET A 130 17.24 7.12 9.63
C MET A 130 18.11 6.25 10.53
N TRP A 131 18.07 4.95 10.29
CA TRP A 131 18.84 3.93 11.01
C TRP A 131 19.68 3.11 10.03
N SER A 132 20.80 2.61 10.51
CA SER A 132 21.63 1.61 9.83
C SER A 132 20.99 0.22 9.90
N LYS A 133 21.54 -0.75 9.15
CA LYS A 133 21.07 -2.13 9.12
C LYS A 133 21.20 -2.88 10.45
N ASP A 134 22.02 -2.40 11.36
CA ASP A 134 22.21 -2.89 12.74
C ASP A 134 21.36 -2.14 13.77
N GLY A 135 20.48 -1.23 13.30
CA GLY A 135 19.49 -0.54 14.12
C GLY A 135 19.99 0.70 14.85
N LYS A 136 21.21 1.17 14.59
CA LYS A 136 21.72 2.41 15.16
C LYS A 136 21.16 3.61 14.41
N LYS A 137 20.74 4.65 15.16
CA LYS A 137 20.38 5.93 14.57
C LYS A 137 21.61 6.55 13.90
N ILE A 138 21.45 7.02 12.65
CA ILE A 138 22.54 7.63 11.87
C ILE A 138 22.23 9.08 11.50
N ILE A 139 20.97 9.41 11.24
CA ILE A 139 20.57 10.77 10.87
C ILE A 139 19.20 11.07 11.47
N GLU A 140 19.04 12.32 11.87
CA GLU A 140 17.76 12.92 12.25
C GLU A 140 17.65 14.28 11.56
N GLU A 141 16.59 14.44 10.76
CA GLU A 141 16.30 15.64 9.98
C GLU A 141 14.99 16.24 10.47
N LEU A 142 14.92 17.58 10.62
CA LEU A 142 13.68 18.31 10.88
C LEU A 142 13.24 19.04 9.62
N TYR A 143 11.99 18.82 9.22
CA TYR A 143 11.36 19.46 8.06
C TYR A 143 10.17 20.32 8.43
N GLU A 144 10.07 21.48 7.81
CA GLU A 144 8.89 22.34 7.81
C GLU A 144 8.48 22.65 6.37
N GLU A 145 7.26 22.35 6.00
CA GLU A 145 6.70 22.56 4.65
C GLU A 145 7.57 22.01 3.50
N GLY A 146 8.26 20.90 3.76
CA GLY A 146 9.15 20.25 2.78
C GLY A 146 10.57 20.79 2.75
N ARG A 147 10.90 21.83 3.55
CA ARG A 147 12.25 22.38 3.65
C ARG A 147 12.98 21.76 4.84
N LEU A 148 14.23 21.36 4.64
CA LEU A 148 15.11 20.89 5.71
C LEU A 148 15.49 22.08 6.59
N ILE A 149 15.19 22.00 7.89
CA ILE A 149 15.47 23.03 8.88
C ILE A 149 16.71 22.68 9.70
N LYS A 150 16.87 21.39 10.03
CA LYS A 150 17.97 20.93 10.86
C LYS A 150 18.35 19.50 10.50
N GLU A 151 19.64 19.18 10.54
CA GLU A 151 20.18 17.83 10.41
C GLU A 151 21.12 17.54 11.58
N ASN A 152 20.97 16.38 12.21
CA ASN A 152 21.89 15.83 13.20
C ASN A 152 22.41 14.48 12.65
N LYS A 153 23.73 14.26 12.73
CA LYS A 153 24.40 12.98 12.41
C LYS A 153 24.94 12.34 13.69
N TYR A 154 24.83 11.01 13.78
CA TYR A 154 25.20 10.21 14.95
C TYR A 154 26.32 9.25 14.63
#